data_3ffce45e046fc564a1c973d06ae61744
#
_entry.id   3ffce45e046fc564a1c973d06ae61744
#
_cell.length_a   1.000
_cell.length_b   1.000
_cell.length_c   1.000
_cell.angle_alpha   90.00
_cell.angle_beta   90.00
_cell.angle_gamma   90.00
#
_symmetry.space_group_name_H-M   'P 1'
#
loop_
_entity.id
_entity.type
_entity.pdbx_description
1 polymer ?
#
loop_
_entity_poly.entity_id
_entity_poly.type
_entity_poly.pdbx_seq_one_letter_code
_entity_poly.pdbx_strand_id
1 'polypeptide(L)'
;MKRWWLLAIPLVLLASCNNANSSSSSSINSNSSFSTSSNSTSSSSSSSLFVHKTNYGIAPIFDDPLGIYDKDPSIFEENGKRYVFYTTNEKSFESGDVIGLRIGEKDENGYRYSDAKIVLRPSENKWDSVRVSNPDVIKGTFKYEESEYSYLMAYQGNSKVKDRLYEIGFAVSNDLENWIKVGDKAVINYSSYSLGSAYGCGAPSLVSFDKKGKLYCFYTYADALITSTRVAYFDCTDLNDIKSNEPSALSSHGLQDKNADVVFNNADFVIDKEKESIYVVRDRNPVMSMPATSDSIQIAKANLNILTNPFDYQWEIIYSAISDLDTAVLDSDDPNQEFGWERIYSPCFISNPYGELISFKQKVAFSVSAVGNSGDTQYIFTPAIVEYDVELYVEREI
;
A
#
# COMPACT_ATOMS: atom_id res chain seq x y z
N MET A 1 -20.71 -40.86 36.29
CA MET A 1 -19.26 -40.58 36.39
C MET A 1 -18.78 -40.04 35.06
N LYS A 2 -18.67 -38.72 34.88
CA LYS A 2 -18.12 -38.08 33.69
C LYS A 2 -16.83 -37.37 34.13
N ARG A 3 -15.69 -37.80 33.57
CA ARG A 3 -14.38 -37.23 33.82
C ARG A 3 -14.20 -36.00 32.90
N TRP A 4 -13.98 -34.84 33.50
CA TRP A 4 -13.57 -33.61 32.86
C TRP A 4 -12.05 -33.62 32.73
N TRP A 5 -11.54 -33.40 31.52
CA TRP A 5 -10.15 -33.12 31.24
C TRP A 5 -10.01 -31.60 31.08
N LEU A 6 -9.35 -30.98 32.06
CA LEU A 6 -8.89 -29.60 31.95
C LEU A 6 -7.57 -29.61 31.19
N LEU A 7 -7.56 -29.02 30.01
CA LEU A 7 -6.35 -28.65 29.29
C LEU A 7 -5.89 -27.27 29.78
N ALA A 8 -4.77 -27.26 30.47
CA ALA A 8 -4.09 -26.05 30.88
C ALA A 8 -3.31 -25.46 29.70
N ILE A 9 -3.63 -24.24 29.31
CA ILE A 9 -2.87 -23.46 28.36
C ILE A 9 -1.79 -22.71 29.14
N PRO A 10 -0.50 -22.79 28.79
CA PRO A 10 0.53 -22.02 29.46
C PRO A 10 0.46 -20.55 29.03
N LEU A 11 0.26 -19.68 30.02
CA LEU A 11 0.39 -18.24 29.91
C LEU A 11 1.88 -17.88 29.81
N VAL A 12 2.35 -17.44 28.67
CA VAL A 12 3.72 -16.92 28.54
C VAL A 12 3.73 -15.46 28.97
N LEU A 13 4.25 -15.23 30.17
CA LEU A 13 4.58 -13.91 30.67
C LEU A 13 5.91 -13.45 30.05
N LEU A 14 5.86 -12.42 29.25
CA LEU A 14 7.05 -11.70 28.78
C LEU A 14 7.51 -10.73 29.87
N ALA A 15 8.60 -11.08 30.53
CA ALA A 15 9.32 -10.20 31.46
C ALA A 15 10.29 -9.33 30.66
N SER A 16 10.14 -8.02 30.81
CA SER A 16 11.12 -7.02 30.37
C SER A 16 12.33 -7.05 31.27
N CYS A 17 13.52 -7.25 30.71
CA CYS A 17 14.78 -7.01 31.44
C CYS A 17 15.52 -5.84 30.78
N ASN A 18 15.54 -4.74 31.50
CA ASN A 18 16.58 -3.71 31.37
C ASN A 18 17.90 -4.28 31.89
N ASN A 19 18.98 -4.11 31.14
CA ASN A 19 20.31 -3.96 31.76
C ASN A 19 21.24 -3.16 30.83
N ALA A 20 21.81 -2.14 31.45
CA ALA A 20 22.81 -1.25 30.92
C ALA A 20 24.24 -1.72 31.27
N ASN A 21 25.20 -1.17 30.52
CA ASN A 21 26.68 -1.09 30.77
C ASN A 21 27.50 -2.34 30.45
N SER A 22 28.60 -2.24 29.72
CA SER A 22 29.75 -1.32 29.81
C SER A 22 30.79 -1.63 28.72
N SER A 23 31.47 -0.60 28.34
CA SER A 23 32.70 -0.43 27.58
C SER A 23 33.79 -1.54 27.69
N SER A 24 34.47 -1.84 26.56
CA SER A 24 35.95 -1.77 26.50
C SER A 24 36.49 -1.86 25.08
N SER A 25 37.42 -0.97 24.82
CA SER A 25 38.27 -0.79 23.64
C SER A 25 39.32 -1.89 23.49
N SER A 26 39.63 -2.28 22.26
CA SER A 26 41.04 -2.58 21.89
C SER A 26 41.22 -2.57 20.37
N SER A 27 42.13 -1.71 19.96
CA SER A 27 42.73 -1.57 18.64
C SER A 27 43.75 -2.68 18.38
N ILE A 28 43.78 -3.22 17.17
CA ILE A 28 45.04 -3.73 16.58
C ILE A 28 44.99 -3.54 15.04
N ASN A 29 46.01 -2.81 14.55
CA ASN A 29 46.43 -2.72 13.16
C ASN A 29 47.12 -4.00 12.70
N SER A 30 46.94 -4.38 11.43
CA SER A 30 48.12 -4.75 10.59
C SER A 30 47.75 -4.88 9.11
N ASN A 31 48.53 -4.21 8.31
CA ASN A 31 48.62 -4.28 6.85
C ASN A 31 49.12 -5.65 6.37
N SER A 32 48.69 -6.10 5.19
CA SER A 32 49.62 -6.58 4.14
C SER A 32 48.90 -6.81 2.82
N SER A 33 49.43 -6.20 1.81
CA SER A 33 49.24 -6.39 0.37
C SER A 33 49.75 -7.75 -0.11
N PHE A 34 49.09 -8.39 -1.05
CA PHE A 34 49.78 -9.05 -2.19
C PHE A 34 48.80 -9.33 -3.35
N SER A 35 49.24 -8.92 -4.52
CA SER A 35 48.68 -9.16 -5.84
C SER A 35 49.05 -10.54 -6.36
N THR A 36 48.15 -11.22 -7.08
CA THR A 36 48.56 -12.02 -8.27
C THR A 36 47.33 -12.31 -9.15
N SER A 37 47.54 -12.05 -10.42
CA SER A 37 46.66 -12.30 -11.56
C SER A 37 46.58 -13.79 -11.91
N SER A 38 45.42 -14.29 -12.29
CA SER A 38 45.30 -15.40 -13.23
C SER A 38 43.97 -15.30 -14.01
N ASN A 39 44.10 -15.21 -15.33
CA ASN A 39 43.07 -15.31 -16.34
C ASN A 39 42.40 -16.71 -16.32
N SER A 40 41.07 -16.74 -16.25
CA SER A 40 40.31 -17.86 -16.75
C SER A 40 39.03 -17.31 -17.42
N THR A 41 38.98 -17.45 -18.74
CA THR A 41 37.85 -17.24 -19.60
C THR A 41 36.75 -18.30 -19.26
N SER A 42 35.64 -17.88 -18.70
CA SER A 42 34.45 -18.63 -18.64
C SER A 42 33.32 -17.81 -19.27
N SER A 43 32.73 -18.35 -20.32
CA SER A 43 31.54 -17.86 -21.01
C SER A 43 30.39 -17.78 -20.04
N SER A 44 30.06 -16.57 -19.59
CA SER A 44 28.87 -16.29 -18.81
C SER A 44 27.75 -15.85 -19.74
N SER A 45 26.68 -16.63 -19.74
CA SER A 45 25.35 -16.19 -20.21
C SER A 45 25.02 -14.87 -19.50
N SER A 46 24.92 -13.81 -20.27
CA SER A 46 24.53 -12.50 -19.78
C SER A 46 23.06 -12.51 -19.41
N SER A 47 22.75 -12.81 -18.16
CA SER A 47 21.58 -12.22 -17.52
C SER A 47 21.85 -10.72 -17.49
N SER A 48 21.07 -9.94 -18.21
CA SER A 48 21.14 -8.49 -18.14
C SER A 48 20.77 -8.09 -16.71
N LEU A 49 21.78 -7.86 -15.90
CA LEU A 49 21.63 -7.13 -14.65
C LEU A 49 21.06 -5.76 -15.02
N PHE A 50 19.83 -5.49 -14.63
CA PHE A 50 19.29 -4.15 -14.64
C PHE A 50 20.22 -3.29 -13.80
N VAL A 51 20.97 -2.44 -14.44
CA VAL A 51 21.76 -1.42 -13.75
C VAL A 51 20.76 -0.37 -13.30
N HIS A 52 20.35 -0.45 -12.04
CA HIS A 52 19.63 0.62 -11.41
C HIS A 52 20.45 1.90 -11.56
N LYS A 53 19.90 2.86 -12.30
CA LYS A 53 20.48 4.19 -12.33
C LYS A 53 20.19 4.85 -10.99
N THR A 54 21.15 4.83 -10.12
CA THR A 54 21.16 5.36 -8.75
C THR A 54 21.05 6.88 -8.64
N ASN A 55 20.45 7.58 -9.60
CA ASN A 55 20.40 9.04 -9.62
C ASN A 55 19.04 9.61 -10.00
N TYR A 56 17.96 8.87 -9.86
CA TYR A 56 16.63 9.47 -10.03
C TYR A 56 15.98 9.51 -8.66
N GLY A 57 16.08 10.71 -8.12
CA GLY A 57 15.59 11.01 -6.79
C GLY A 57 14.15 10.62 -6.61
N ILE A 58 13.87 10.12 -5.44
CA ILE A 58 12.55 10.25 -4.87
C ILE A 58 12.21 11.72 -4.94
N ALA A 59 11.19 12.04 -5.69
CA ALA A 59 10.61 13.36 -5.57
C ALA A 59 9.55 13.30 -4.49
N PRO A 60 9.65 14.09 -3.40
CA PRO A 60 8.54 14.23 -2.50
C PRO A 60 7.36 14.78 -3.30
N ILE A 61 6.22 14.10 -3.24
CA ILE A 61 4.97 14.64 -3.77
C ILE A 61 4.59 15.84 -2.91
N PHE A 62 4.64 15.64 -1.59
CA PHE A 62 4.55 16.68 -0.57
C PHE A 62 5.04 16.15 0.77
N ASP A 63 5.41 17.05 1.66
CA ASP A 63 5.69 16.82 3.06
C ASP A 63 4.91 17.84 3.90
N ASP A 64 4.31 17.40 4.98
CA ASP A 64 3.56 18.24 5.90
C ASP A 64 4.33 18.42 7.24
N PRO A 65 4.03 19.47 8.03
CA PRO A 65 4.72 19.71 9.29
C PRO A 65 4.61 18.54 10.27
N LEU A 66 5.57 18.42 11.16
CA LEU A 66 5.54 17.44 12.25
C LEU A 66 4.20 17.46 13.00
N GLY A 67 3.61 16.27 13.17
CA GLY A 67 2.31 16.08 13.81
C GLY A 67 1.13 15.97 12.82
N ILE A 68 1.36 16.23 11.55
CA ILE A 68 0.48 15.87 10.44
C ILE A 68 1.15 14.69 9.73
N TYR A 69 0.44 13.58 9.58
CA TYR A 69 0.94 12.45 8.80
C TYR A 69 0.19 12.31 7.49
N ASP A 70 0.94 11.91 6.46
CA ASP A 70 0.43 11.65 5.13
C ASP A 70 0.81 10.23 4.71
N LYS A 71 -0.17 9.38 4.50
CA LYS A 71 0.03 7.98 4.21
C LYS A 71 -1.06 7.39 3.33
N ASP A 72 -0.86 6.17 2.90
CA ASP A 72 -1.84 5.39 2.14
C ASP A 72 -2.32 6.13 0.89
N PRO A 73 -1.42 6.51 -0.05
CA PRO A 73 -1.80 7.23 -1.24
C PRO A 73 -2.60 6.37 -2.22
N SER A 74 -3.53 7.01 -2.93
CA SER A 74 -4.15 6.54 -4.17
C SER A 74 -4.03 7.66 -5.20
N ILE A 75 -3.37 7.40 -6.32
CA ILE A 75 -2.97 8.44 -7.26
C ILE A 75 -3.34 8.06 -8.68
N PHE A 76 -4.04 8.96 -9.36
CA PHE A 76 -4.25 8.81 -10.80
C PHE A 76 -4.02 10.12 -11.57
N GLU A 77 -3.77 9.98 -12.86
CA GLU A 77 -3.60 11.09 -13.79
C GLU A 77 -4.77 11.17 -14.78
N GLU A 78 -5.35 12.35 -14.89
CA GLU A 78 -6.41 12.64 -15.84
C GLU A 78 -6.32 14.08 -16.35
N ASN A 79 -6.43 14.26 -17.70
CA ASN A 79 -6.45 15.58 -18.35
C ASN A 79 -5.26 16.49 -17.97
N GLY A 80 -4.07 15.91 -17.81
CA GLY A 80 -2.85 16.64 -17.45
C GLY A 80 -2.76 17.06 -15.98
N LYS A 81 -3.69 16.61 -15.17
CA LYS A 81 -3.65 16.80 -13.70
C LYS A 81 -3.40 15.46 -13.02
N ARG A 82 -2.80 15.54 -11.85
CA ARG A 82 -2.59 14.41 -10.95
C ARG A 82 -3.43 14.61 -9.70
N TYR A 83 -4.24 13.63 -9.36
CA TYR A 83 -5.09 13.63 -8.17
C TYR A 83 -4.48 12.69 -7.14
N VAL A 84 -4.12 13.23 -5.99
CA VAL A 84 -3.49 12.49 -4.89
C VAL A 84 -4.47 12.44 -3.73
N PHE A 85 -5.12 11.30 -3.54
CA PHE A 85 -5.89 11.00 -2.35
C PHE A 85 -5.00 10.30 -1.34
N TYR A 86 -5.19 10.58 -0.07
CA TYR A 86 -4.34 10.00 0.96
C TYR A 86 -5.00 10.05 2.34
N THR A 87 -4.51 9.23 3.25
CA THR A 87 -4.90 9.28 4.65
C THR A 87 -4.07 10.35 5.37
N THR A 88 -4.73 11.23 6.12
CA THR A 88 -4.09 12.23 6.96
C THR A 88 -4.85 12.43 8.27
N ASN A 89 -4.28 13.21 9.19
CA ASN A 89 -4.95 13.74 10.37
C ASN A 89 -5.15 15.26 10.21
N GLU A 90 -6.35 15.75 10.45
CA GLU A 90 -6.71 17.12 10.07
C GLU A 90 -5.92 18.23 10.80
N LYS A 91 -5.55 18.02 12.06
CA LYS A 91 -4.93 19.07 12.88
C LYS A 91 -3.93 18.57 13.90
N SER A 92 -4.05 17.35 14.34
CA SER A 92 -3.20 16.77 15.37
C SER A 92 -3.36 15.25 15.37
N PHE A 93 -2.40 14.57 15.95
CA PHE A 93 -2.41 13.13 16.13
C PHE A 93 -3.69 12.58 16.79
N GLU A 94 -4.37 13.38 17.59
CA GLU A 94 -5.60 12.99 18.29
C GLU A 94 -6.86 13.09 17.44
N SER A 95 -6.80 13.76 16.28
CA SER A 95 -8.01 14.05 15.46
C SER A 95 -8.55 12.85 14.69
N GLY A 96 -7.83 11.73 14.67
CA GLY A 96 -8.22 10.54 13.90
C GLY A 96 -7.96 10.67 12.40
N ASP A 97 -8.05 9.55 11.70
CA ASP A 97 -7.79 9.50 10.26
C ASP A 97 -8.96 10.11 9.46
N VAL A 98 -8.60 10.94 8.49
CA VAL A 98 -9.48 11.52 7.47
C VAL A 98 -8.84 11.35 6.09
N ILE A 99 -9.59 11.57 5.00
CA ILE A 99 -9.04 11.49 3.64
C ILE A 99 -8.85 12.90 3.11
N GLY A 100 -7.60 13.17 2.69
CA GLY A 100 -7.17 14.39 2.03
C GLY A 100 -7.09 14.22 0.51
N LEU A 101 -7.12 15.36 -0.19
CA LEU A 101 -6.87 15.49 -1.63
C LEU A 101 -5.90 16.64 -1.86
N ARG A 102 -4.90 16.40 -2.71
CA ARG A 102 -4.12 17.44 -3.38
C ARG A 102 -4.18 17.25 -4.89
N ILE A 103 -4.24 18.34 -5.63
CA ILE A 103 -4.29 18.32 -7.09
C ILE A 103 -2.99 18.88 -7.63
N GLY A 104 -2.25 18.07 -8.38
CA GLY A 104 -1.03 18.46 -9.06
C GLY A 104 -1.32 18.95 -10.48
N GLU A 105 -0.82 20.11 -10.82
CA GLU A 105 -0.80 20.63 -12.19
C GLU A 105 0.62 20.53 -12.74
N LYS A 106 0.74 19.91 -13.94
CA LYS A 106 2.04 19.69 -14.56
C LYS A 106 2.61 21.00 -15.09
N ASP A 107 3.85 21.27 -14.76
CA ASP A 107 4.64 22.37 -15.33
C ASP A 107 5.98 21.84 -15.92
N GLU A 108 6.88 22.72 -16.29
CA GLU A 108 8.19 22.36 -16.88
C GLU A 108 9.13 21.63 -15.91
N ASN A 109 8.89 21.75 -14.60
CA ASN A 109 9.71 21.13 -13.53
C ASN A 109 9.07 19.89 -12.90
N GLY A 110 7.85 19.52 -13.32
CA GLY A 110 7.12 18.36 -12.78
C GLY A 110 5.68 18.71 -12.41
N TYR A 111 5.27 18.34 -11.20
CA TYR A 111 3.94 18.67 -10.68
C TYR A 111 4.03 19.66 -9.54
N ARG A 112 3.22 20.72 -9.60
CA ARG A 112 2.99 21.62 -8.49
C ARG A 112 1.64 21.31 -7.86
N TYR A 113 1.64 20.98 -6.58
CA TYR A 113 0.44 20.56 -5.85
C TYR A 113 -0.27 21.71 -5.16
N SER A 114 -1.60 21.62 -5.12
CA SER A 114 -2.45 22.53 -4.34
C SER A 114 -2.26 22.32 -2.84
N ASP A 115 -2.78 23.24 -2.04
CA ASP A 115 -2.98 23.00 -0.62
C ASP A 115 -3.88 21.79 -0.37
N ALA A 116 -3.69 21.14 0.77
CA ALA A 116 -4.48 19.98 1.18
C ALA A 116 -5.95 20.37 1.41
N LYS A 117 -6.86 19.54 0.88
CA LYS A 117 -8.30 19.65 1.12
C LYS A 117 -8.80 18.36 1.74
N ILE A 118 -9.45 18.40 2.89
CA ILE A 118 -10.10 17.21 3.47
C ILE A 118 -11.42 16.96 2.72
N VAL A 119 -11.50 15.79 2.10
CA VAL A 119 -12.62 15.42 1.23
C VAL A 119 -13.55 14.37 1.82
N LEU A 120 -13.07 13.58 2.79
CA LEU A 120 -13.92 12.61 3.49
C LEU A 120 -13.59 12.58 4.99
N ARG A 121 -14.62 12.62 5.81
CA ARG A 121 -14.54 12.54 7.28
C ARG A 121 -15.36 11.38 7.83
N PRO A 122 -15.06 10.92 9.05
CA PRO A 122 -15.92 9.98 9.75
C PRO A 122 -17.37 10.45 9.81
N SER A 123 -18.30 9.52 9.76
CA SER A 123 -19.76 9.80 9.90
C SER A 123 -20.15 9.84 11.36
N GLU A 124 -21.15 10.63 11.71
CA GLU A 124 -21.70 10.57 13.05
C GLU A 124 -22.51 9.28 13.26
N ASN A 125 -22.17 8.53 14.33
CA ASN A 125 -22.91 7.35 14.78
C ASN A 125 -23.11 6.21 13.76
N LYS A 126 -22.20 6.09 12.76
CA LYS A 126 -22.23 5.01 11.77
C LYS A 126 -21.03 4.08 11.94
N TRP A 127 -20.92 3.10 11.06
CA TRP A 127 -19.85 2.08 11.07
C TRP A 127 -18.44 2.68 10.94
N ASP A 128 -18.29 3.84 10.32
CA ASP A 128 -17.05 4.57 10.08
C ASP A 128 -16.91 5.83 10.97
N SER A 129 -17.52 5.82 12.16
CA SER A 129 -17.62 7.02 13.01
C SER A 129 -16.36 7.44 13.73
N VAL A 130 -15.29 6.62 13.70
CA VAL A 130 -14.04 6.93 14.38
C VAL A 130 -12.97 7.38 13.42
N ARG A 131 -12.83 6.72 12.27
CA ARG A 131 -11.83 7.04 11.25
C ARG A 131 -12.23 6.58 9.87
N VAL A 132 -11.71 7.25 8.85
CA VAL A 132 -11.74 6.86 7.44
C VAL A 132 -10.34 6.99 6.86
N SER A 133 -9.88 5.98 6.13
CA SER A 133 -8.49 5.90 5.64
C SER A 133 -8.36 4.99 4.43
N ASN A 134 -7.15 4.86 3.89
CA ASN A 134 -6.81 4.02 2.75
C ASN A 134 -7.81 4.20 1.59
N PRO A 135 -7.91 5.42 1.03
CA PRO A 135 -8.77 5.65 -0.13
C PRO A 135 -8.23 4.91 -1.35
N ASP A 136 -9.14 4.49 -2.22
CA ASP A 136 -8.81 4.22 -3.61
C ASP A 136 -9.93 4.70 -4.52
N VAL A 137 -9.58 5.40 -5.61
CA VAL A 137 -10.53 6.15 -6.43
C VAL A 137 -10.50 5.69 -7.88
N ILE A 138 -11.70 5.42 -8.41
CA ILE A 138 -11.87 4.96 -9.78
C ILE A 138 -12.93 5.78 -10.50
N LYS A 139 -12.73 5.99 -11.82
CA LYS A 139 -13.72 6.62 -12.69
C LYS A 139 -14.68 5.60 -13.28
N GLY A 140 -15.94 6.02 -13.46
CA GLY A 140 -16.96 5.20 -14.06
C GLY A 140 -18.25 5.98 -14.32
N THR A 141 -19.37 5.26 -14.25
CA THR A 141 -20.72 5.79 -14.30
C THR A 141 -21.52 5.05 -13.22
N PHE A 142 -21.82 5.75 -12.16
CA PHE A 142 -22.40 5.16 -10.96
C PHE A 142 -23.71 5.86 -10.63
N LYS A 143 -24.82 5.13 -10.65
CA LYS A 143 -26.09 5.67 -10.22
C LYS A 143 -26.23 5.48 -8.70
N TYR A 144 -26.52 6.55 -7.99
CA TYR A 144 -26.85 6.50 -6.57
C TYR A 144 -27.99 7.47 -6.27
N GLU A 145 -29.03 6.97 -5.59
CA GLU A 145 -30.32 7.67 -5.45
C GLU A 145 -30.84 8.08 -6.83
N GLU A 146 -31.16 9.35 -7.04
CA GLU A 146 -31.70 9.87 -8.31
C GLU A 146 -30.62 10.50 -9.21
N SER A 147 -29.33 10.36 -8.85
CA SER A 147 -28.22 11.03 -9.52
C SER A 147 -27.20 10.05 -10.11
N GLU A 148 -26.45 10.53 -11.11
CA GLU A 148 -25.33 9.82 -11.71
C GLU A 148 -24.00 10.49 -11.32
N TYR A 149 -22.99 9.67 -10.99
CA TYR A 149 -21.68 10.10 -10.54
C TYR A 149 -20.58 9.52 -11.41
N SER A 150 -19.50 10.30 -11.55
CA SER A 150 -18.38 9.96 -12.43
C SER A 150 -17.25 9.24 -11.68
N TYR A 151 -17.21 9.31 -10.36
CA TYR A 151 -16.14 8.73 -9.55
C TYR A 151 -16.70 7.96 -8.36
N LEU A 152 -16.03 6.85 -8.06
CA LEU A 152 -16.26 6.03 -6.88
C LEU A 152 -14.97 5.96 -6.07
N MET A 153 -15.06 6.19 -4.77
CA MET A 153 -13.99 5.94 -3.80
C MET A 153 -14.37 4.72 -2.97
N ALA A 154 -13.47 3.73 -2.87
CA ALA A 154 -13.47 2.77 -1.78
C ALA A 154 -12.59 3.31 -0.65
N TYR A 155 -13.01 3.10 0.60
CA TYR A 155 -12.25 3.52 1.77
C TYR A 155 -12.50 2.56 2.92
N GLN A 156 -11.50 2.40 3.78
CA GLN A 156 -11.70 1.67 5.03
C GLN A 156 -12.13 2.61 6.15
N GLY A 157 -12.94 2.08 7.08
CA GLY A 157 -13.38 2.80 8.25
C GLY A 157 -13.63 1.89 9.43
N ASN A 158 -13.79 2.47 10.61
CA ASN A 158 -14.24 1.75 11.79
C ASN A 158 -15.01 2.64 12.75
N SER A 159 -15.77 2.01 13.68
CA SER A 159 -16.57 2.69 14.70
C SER A 159 -16.01 2.55 16.11
N LYS A 160 -14.83 1.94 16.29
CA LYS A 160 -14.28 1.67 17.61
C LYS A 160 -12.83 2.12 17.72
N VAL A 161 -12.52 2.91 18.72
CA VAL A 161 -11.18 3.45 18.95
C VAL A 161 -10.16 2.37 19.29
N LYS A 162 -10.57 1.36 20.07
CA LYS A 162 -9.65 0.33 20.58
C LYS A 162 -9.59 -0.92 19.73
N ASP A 163 -10.68 -1.25 19.05
CA ASP A 163 -10.74 -2.41 18.17
C ASP A 163 -10.43 -1.90 16.75
N ARG A 164 -9.27 -2.24 16.22
CA ARG A 164 -8.87 -1.90 14.85
C ARG A 164 -9.58 -2.80 13.83
N LEU A 165 -10.86 -3.02 14.02
CA LEU A 165 -11.67 -3.79 13.10
C LEU A 165 -12.14 -2.88 11.99
N TYR A 166 -11.51 -3.00 10.83
CA TYR A 166 -11.86 -2.22 9.66
C TYR A 166 -12.90 -2.93 8.78
N GLU A 167 -13.69 -2.14 8.11
CA GLU A 167 -14.63 -2.51 7.06
C GLU A 167 -14.46 -1.54 5.89
N ILE A 168 -14.99 -1.87 4.71
CA ILE A 168 -14.84 -1.04 3.52
C ILE A 168 -16.21 -0.50 3.08
N GLY A 169 -16.26 0.80 2.85
CA GLY A 169 -17.40 1.49 2.28
C GLY A 169 -17.08 2.17 0.96
N PHE A 170 -18.12 2.64 0.30
CA PHE A 170 -18.02 3.42 -0.92
C PHE A 170 -18.52 4.85 -0.73
N ALA A 171 -17.97 5.76 -1.51
CA ALA A 171 -18.46 7.12 -1.67
C ALA A 171 -18.41 7.51 -3.15
N VAL A 172 -19.25 8.45 -3.58
CA VAL A 172 -19.33 8.91 -4.98
C VAL A 172 -19.15 10.40 -5.10
N SER A 173 -18.62 10.84 -6.24
CA SER A 173 -18.39 12.25 -6.54
C SER A 173 -18.49 12.54 -8.05
N ASN A 174 -18.75 13.80 -8.39
CA ASN A 174 -18.63 14.31 -9.76
C ASN A 174 -17.46 15.26 -9.95
N ASP A 175 -16.86 15.75 -8.86
CA ASP A 175 -15.82 16.79 -8.88
C ASP A 175 -14.55 16.40 -8.11
N LEU A 176 -14.52 15.19 -7.52
CA LEU A 176 -13.41 14.65 -6.70
C LEU A 176 -13.21 15.36 -5.35
N GLU A 177 -13.91 16.45 -5.11
CA GLU A 177 -13.79 17.25 -3.90
C GLU A 177 -14.96 17.07 -2.94
N ASN A 178 -16.16 16.86 -3.50
CA ASN A 178 -17.39 16.68 -2.73
C ASN A 178 -17.85 15.22 -2.87
N TRP A 179 -17.84 14.48 -1.76
CA TRP A 179 -18.14 13.06 -1.73
C TRP A 179 -19.40 12.75 -0.93
N ILE A 180 -20.22 11.88 -1.48
CA ILE A 180 -21.43 11.34 -0.84
C ILE A 180 -21.20 9.88 -0.53
N LYS A 181 -21.27 9.50 0.75
CA LYS A 181 -21.12 8.11 1.18
C LYS A 181 -22.33 7.27 0.75
N VAL A 182 -22.06 6.07 0.28
CA VAL A 182 -23.07 5.14 -0.20
C VAL A 182 -23.63 4.33 0.97
N GLY A 183 -24.89 4.55 1.31
CA GLY A 183 -25.59 3.83 2.36
C GLY A 183 -25.12 4.14 3.78
N ASP A 184 -25.65 3.39 4.73
CA ASP A 184 -25.38 3.55 6.16
C ASP A 184 -24.50 2.42 6.74
N LYS A 185 -24.13 1.46 5.91
CA LYS A 185 -23.33 0.27 6.27
C LYS A 185 -22.14 0.15 5.35
N ALA A 186 -21.12 -0.53 5.83
CA ALA A 186 -20.02 -0.93 4.98
C ALA A 186 -20.49 -1.85 3.84
N VAL A 187 -19.87 -1.73 2.67
CA VAL A 187 -20.15 -2.59 1.50
C VAL A 187 -19.47 -3.94 1.65
N ILE A 188 -18.24 -3.93 2.20
CA ILE A 188 -17.52 -5.15 2.56
C ILE A 188 -17.41 -5.19 4.08
N ASN A 189 -18.21 -6.08 4.66
CA ASN A 189 -18.30 -6.24 6.11
C ASN A 189 -17.31 -7.30 6.58
N TYR A 190 -16.76 -7.09 7.76
CA TYR A 190 -16.02 -8.11 8.45
C TYR A 190 -16.95 -9.08 9.17
N SER A 191 -16.92 -10.34 8.78
CA SER A 191 -17.72 -11.40 9.37
C SER A 191 -16.85 -12.55 9.87
N SER A 192 -16.12 -12.36 10.95
CA SER A 192 -15.43 -13.47 11.60
C SER A 192 -16.00 -13.76 12.97
N TYR A 193 -16.08 -15.04 13.30
CA TYR A 193 -16.41 -15.51 14.64
C TYR A 193 -15.17 -15.66 15.54
N SER A 194 -13.99 -15.23 15.08
CA SER A 194 -12.77 -15.34 15.87
C SER A 194 -12.77 -14.36 17.03
N LEU A 195 -12.60 -14.90 18.24
CA LEU A 195 -12.38 -14.11 19.45
C LEU A 195 -10.91 -13.66 19.45
N GLY A 196 -10.64 -12.40 19.18
CA GLY A 196 -9.29 -11.86 19.21
C GLY A 196 -9.16 -10.53 18.50
N SER A 197 -8.00 -9.89 18.56
CA SER A 197 -7.71 -8.69 17.79
C SER A 197 -7.59 -9.05 16.31
N ALA A 198 -8.52 -8.55 15.50
CA ALA A 198 -8.53 -8.73 14.07
C ALA A 198 -8.35 -7.37 13.39
N TYR A 199 -7.74 -7.37 12.21
CA TYR A 199 -7.68 -6.19 11.36
C TYR A 199 -9.01 -5.94 10.65
N GLY A 200 -9.69 -6.99 10.22
CA GLY A 200 -10.92 -6.91 9.46
C GLY A 200 -10.69 -6.87 7.94
N CYS A 201 -11.36 -5.96 7.26
CA CYS A 201 -11.24 -5.73 5.82
C CYS A 201 -10.75 -4.29 5.59
N GLY A 202 -9.66 -4.11 4.85
CA GLY A 202 -9.13 -2.77 4.58
C GLY A 202 -8.13 -2.73 3.44
N ALA A 203 -7.50 -1.57 3.24
CA ALA A 203 -6.60 -1.27 2.14
C ALA A 203 -7.19 -1.70 0.78
N PRO A 204 -8.36 -1.13 0.38
CA PRO A 204 -8.97 -1.46 -0.90
C PRO A 204 -8.12 -0.96 -2.06
N SER A 205 -8.11 -1.71 -3.18
CA SER A 205 -7.62 -1.28 -4.48
C SER A 205 -8.62 -1.67 -5.56
N LEU A 206 -8.97 -0.73 -6.42
CA LEU A 206 -10.02 -0.83 -7.42
C LEU A 206 -9.47 -0.90 -8.84
N VAL A 207 -9.99 -1.81 -9.63
CA VAL A 207 -9.69 -1.90 -11.06
C VAL A 207 -10.99 -1.97 -11.86
N SER A 208 -11.15 -1.09 -12.83
CA SER A 208 -12.34 -1.07 -13.68
C SER A 208 -12.31 -2.19 -14.72
N PHE A 209 -13.40 -2.95 -14.78
CA PHE A 209 -13.58 -3.97 -15.80
C PHE A 209 -14.05 -3.39 -17.15
N ASP A 210 -15.02 -2.48 -17.12
CA ASP A 210 -15.72 -1.98 -18.30
C ASP A 210 -15.65 -0.46 -18.51
N LYS A 211 -14.86 0.25 -17.66
CA LYS A 211 -14.77 1.72 -17.60
C LYS A 211 -16.12 2.41 -17.32
N LYS A 212 -17.03 1.67 -16.72
CA LYS A 212 -18.35 2.13 -16.30
C LYS A 212 -18.56 1.79 -14.83
N GLY A 213 -19.46 0.86 -14.51
CA GLY A 213 -19.80 0.52 -13.13
C GLY A 213 -19.32 -0.85 -12.67
N LYS A 214 -18.71 -1.65 -13.54
CA LYS A 214 -18.21 -2.99 -13.20
C LYS A 214 -16.74 -2.93 -12.85
N LEU A 215 -16.38 -3.48 -11.69
CA LEU A 215 -15.03 -3.36 -11.16
C LEU A 215 -14.63 -4.59 -10.33
N TYR A 216 -13.34 -4.75 -10.13
CA TYR A 216 -12.76 -5.62 -9.12
C TYR A 216 -12.28 -4.79 -7.95
N CYS A 217 -12.55 -5.25 -6.74
CA CYS A 217 -12.00 -4.71 -5.51
C CYS A 217 -11.09 -5.75 -4.87
N PHE A 218 -9.81 -5.41 -4.76
CA PHE A 218 -8.83 -6.15 -3.97
C PHE A 218 -8.78 -5.54 -2.59
N TYR A 219 -8.60 -6.35 -1.56
CA TYR A 219 -8.48 -5.83 -0.20
C TYR A 219 -7.78 -6.80 0.73
N THR A 220 -7.15 -6.28 1.74
CA THR A 220 -6.58 -7.09 2.82
C THR A 220 -7.71 -7.57 3.75
N TYR A 221 -7.74 -8.87 4.01
CA TYR A 221 -8.56 -9.49 5.04
C TYR A 221 -7.64 -10.11 6.09
N ALA A 222 -7.86 -9.78 7.36
CA ALA A 222 -7.16 -10.46 8.43
C ALA A 222 -8.07 -10.67 9.65
N ASP A 223 -8.02 -11.88 10.17
CA ASP A 223 -8.58 -12.24 11.46
C ASP A 223 -7.48 -12.72 12.41
N ALA A 224 -7.83 -13.30 13.54
CA ALA A 224 -6.86 -13.78 14.52
C ALA A 224 -5.99 -14.97 14.03
N LEU A 225 -6.34 -15.60 12.92
CA LEU A 225 -5.72 -16.84 12.44
C LEU A 225 -5.04 -16.67 11.09
N ILE A 226 -5.62 -15.87 10.20
CA ILE A 226 -5.15 -15.73 8.82
C ILE A 226 -5.11 -14.28 8.39
N THR A 227 -4.15 -13.97 7.54
CA THR A 227 -4.11 -12.73 6.74
C THR A 227 -4.05 -13.14 5.27
N SER A 228 -4.87 -12.53 4.44
CA SER A 228 -4.91 -12.81 3.01
C SER A 228 -5.37 -11.57 2.24
N THR A 229 -4.96 -11.47 0.98
CA THR A 229 -5.64 -10.56 0.05
C THR A 229 -6.82 -11.28 -0.56
N ARG A 230 -7.93 -10.60 -0.64
CA ARG A 230 -9.13 -11.07 -1.30
C ARG A 230 -9.44 -10.22 -2.51
N VAL A 231 -10.12 -10.82 -3.48
CA VAL A 231 -10.67 -10.13 -4.65
C VAL A 231 -12.14 -10.45 -4.76
N ALA A 232 -12.94 -9.41 -5.02
CA ALA A 232 -14.36 -9.54 -5.32
C ALA A 232 -14.70 -8.71 -6.56
N TYR A 233 -15.58 -9.24 -7.40
CA TYR A 233 -16.18 -8.50 -8.50
C TYR A 233 -17.44 -7.79 -8.01
N PHE A 234 -17.60 -6.53 -8.42
CA PHE A 234 -18.77 -5.71 -8.13
C PHE A 234 -19.39 -5.17 -9.42
N ASP A 235 -20.71 -5.20 -9.47
CA ASP A 235 -21.50 -4.37 -10.37
C ASP A 235 -22.07 -3.20 -9.55
N CYS A 236 -21.42 -2.06 -9.69
CA CYS A 236 -21.74 -0.79 -9.04
C CYS A 236 -22.49 0.17 -9.99
N THR A 237 -23.01 -0.32 -11.11
CA THR A 237 -23.77 0.51 -12.05
C THR A 237 -24.99 1.18 -11.37
N ASP A 238 -25.62 0.47 -10.45
CA ASP A 238 -26.64 1.03 -9.53
C ASP A 238 -26.21 0.74 -8.07
N LEU A 239 -25.74 1.77 -7.39
CA LEU A 239 -25.28 1.68 -6.01
C LEU A 239 -26.41 1.54 -4.98
N ASN A 240 -27.67 1.69 -5.39
CA ASN A 240 -28.81 1.35 -4.55
C ASN A 240 -29.04 -0.18 -4.49
N ASP A 241 -28.49 -0.94 -5.45
CA ASP A 241 -28.58 -2.40 -5.55
C ASP A 241 -27.25 -2.99 -6.02
N ILE A 242 -26.19 -2.79 -5.23
CA ILE A 242 -24.85 -3.30 -5.52
C ILE A 242 -24.87 -4.82 -5.58
N LYS A 243 -24.34 -5.38 -6.66
CA LYS A 243 -24.20 -6.83 -6.82
C LYS A 243 -22.73 -7.21 -6.77
N SER A 244 -22.43 -8.27 -6.05
CA SER A 244 -21.07 -8.81 -5.94
C SER A 244 -21.08 -10.33 -5.97
N ASN A 245 -19.96 -10.90 -6.40
CA ASN A 245 -19.70 -12.31 -6.12
C ASN A 245 -19.13 -12.50 -4.72
N GLU A 246 -19.09 -13.75 -4.26
CA GLU A 246 -18.37 -14.09 -3.04
C GLU A 246 -16.87 -13.79 -3.22
N PRO A 247 -16.24 -13.11 -2.25
CA PRO A 247 -14.82 -12.81 -2.31
C PRO A 247 -13.97 -14.07 -2.28
N SER A 248 -12.95 -14.10 -3.13
CA SER A 248 -11.99 -15.19 -3.20
C SER A 248 -10.64 -14.77 -2.68
N ALA A 249 -9.93 -15.65 -1.98
CA ALA A 249 -8.54 -15.42 -1.62
C ALA A 249 -7.68 -15.42 -2.89
N LEU A 250 -6.81 -14.42 -3.00
CA LEU A 250 -5.88 -14.29 -4.11
C LEU A 250 -4.65 -15.15 -3.86
N SER A 251 -4.24 -15.94 -4.86
CA SER A 251 -3.00 -16.72 -4.77
C SER A 251 -1.79 -15.82 -4.57
N SER A 252 -0.92 -16.20 -3.65
CA SER A 252 0.38 -15.54 -3.41
C SER A 252 1.57 -16.33 -3.99
N HIS A 253 1.32 -17.36 -4.77
CA HIS A 253 2.36 -18.16 -5.41
C HIS A 253 3.29 -17.30 -6.26
N GLY A 254 4.59 -17.49 -6.10
CA GLY A 254 5.61 -16.75 -6.85
C GLY A 254 6.09 -15.45 -6.18
N LEU A 255 5.38 -14.97 -5.16
CA LEU A 255 5.83 -13.81 -4.37
C LEU A 255 6.89 -14.16 -3.33
N GLN A 256 7.17 -15.43 -3.12
CA GLN A 256 8.12 -15.90 -2.13
C GLN A 256 9.54 -15.46 -2.50
N ASP A 257 10.06 -14.65 -1.64
CA ASP A 257 11.48 -14.38 -1.54
C ASP A 257 11.93 -14.90 -0.17
N LYS A 258 13.18 -15.27 -0.04
CA LYS A 258 13.71 -15.97 1.15
C LYS A 258 13.50 -15.21 2.46
N ASN A 259 13.26 -13.91 2.39
CA ASN A 259 13.22 -12.99 3.51
C ASN A 259 11.94 -12.17 3.57
N ALA A 260 10.92 -12.48 2.77
CA ALA A 260 9.69 -11.71 2.73
C ALA A 260 8.47 -12.59 2.98
N ASP A 261 7.49 -12.01 3.62
CA ASP A 261 6.19 -12.60 3.79
C ASP A 261 5.47 -12.72 2.44
N VAL A 262 4.69 -13.78 2.27
CA VAL A 262 3.91 -14.03 1.05
C VAL A 262 2.55 -13.33 1.07
N VAL A 263 2.31 -12.50 2.05
CA VAL A 263 1.05 -11.76 2.21
C VAL A 263 1.10 -10.48 1.40
N PHE A 264 0.04 -10.21 0.65
CA PHE A 264 -0.17 -8.89 0.08
C PHE A 264 -0.65 -7.96 1.19
N ASN A 265 0.23 -7.16 1.72
CA ASN A 265 -0.13 -6.15 2.71
C ASN A 265 -0.06 -4.77 2.06
N ASN A 266 -1.07 -3.92 2.29
CA ASN A 266 -1.21 -2.60 1.68
C ASN A 266 -0.87 -2.65 0.17
N ALA A 267 -1.54 -3.51 -0.57
CA ALA A 267 -1.23 -3.74 -1.97
C ALA A 267 -2.14 -2.92 -2.88
N ASP A 268 -1.57 -2.39 -3.94
CA ASP A 268 -2.29 -1.75 -5.02
C ASP A 268 -2.13 -2.52 -6.33
N PHE A 269 -3.20 -2.59 -7.12
CA PHE A 269 -3.31 -3.38 -8.33
C PHE A 269 -3.66 -2.51 -9.53
N VAL A 270 -2.99 -2.75 -10.64
CA VAL A 270 -3.31 -2.12 -11.93
C VAL A 270 -3.26 -3.13 -13.06
N ILE A 271 -3.98 -2.87 -14.13
CA ILE A 271 -4.05 -3.78 -15.28
C ILE A 271 -3.45 -3.14 -16.54
N ASP A 272 -2.92 -4.01 -17.38
CA ASP A 272 -2.59 -3.74 -18.78
C ASP A 272 -3.42 -4.69 -19.65
N LYS A 273 -4.52 -4.19 -20.21
CA LYS A 273 -5.42 -5.00 -21.03
C LYS A 273 -4.80 -5.44 -22.35
N GLU A 274 -3.90 -4.64 -22.91
CA GLU A 274 -3.21 -4.97 -24.17
C GLU A 274 -2.24 -6.13 -24.00
N LYS A 275 -1.61 -6.21 -22.82
CA LYS A 275 -0.68 -7.29 -22.48
C LYS A 275 -1.31 -8.41 -21.67
N GLU A 276 -2.62 -8.36 -21.48
CA GLU A 276 -3.36 -9.33 -20.64
C GLU A 276 -2.70 -9.57 -19.28
N SER A 277 -2.20 -8.49 -18.66
CA SER A 277 -1.42 -8.56 -17.43
C SER A 277 -2.06 -7.74 -16.32
N ILE A 278 -1.87 -8.20 -15.09
CA ILE A 278 -2.13 -7.46 -13.87
C ILE A 278 -0.82 -7.29 -13.11
N TYR A 279 -0.62 -6.13 -12.55
CA TYR A 279 0.54 -5.79 -11.73
C TYR A 279 0.09 -5.50 -10.31
N VAL A 280 0.94 -5.81 -9.36
CA VAL A 280 0.78 -5.49 -7.95
C VAL A 280 2.03 -4.79 -7.43
N VAL A 281 1.84 -3.71 -6.67
CA VAL A 281 2.85 -3.16 -5.78
C VAL A 281 2.37 -3.37 -4.35
N ARG A 282 3.25 -3.83 -3.45
CA ARG A 282 2.88 -4.20 -2.09
C ARG A 282 3.99 -3.91 -1.08
N ASP A 283 3.63 -3.79 0.17
CA ASP A 283 4.59 -3.87 1.27
C ASP A 283 5.33 -5.21 1.21
N ARG A 284 6.66 -5.14 1.35
CA ARG A 284 7.49 -6.32 1.51
C ARG A 284 7.90 -6.42 2.97
N ASN A 285 7.15 -7.20 3.73
CA ASN A 285 7.45 -7.42 5.14
C ASN A 285 8.51 -8.50 5.29
N PRO A 286 9.57 -8.27 6.07
CA PRO A 286 10.50 -9.34 6.43
C PRO A 286 9.77 -10.48 7.15
N VAL A 287 10.09 -11.71 6.76
CA VAL A 287 9.55 -12.90 7.44
C VAL A 287 9.99 -12.90 8.90
N MET A 288 9.05 -13.13 9.81
CA MET A 288 9.30 -13.25 11.25
C MET A 288 9.73 -11.95 11.95
N SER A 289 9.65 -10.80 11.31
CA SER A 289 9.84 -9.55 12.05
C SER A 289 8.61 -9.20 12.89
N MET A 290 8.84 -8.87 14.13
CA MET A 290 7.78 -8.42 15.04
C MET A 290 8.27 -7.14 15.77
N PRO A 291 7.53 -6.03 15.65
CA PRO A 291 6.35 -5.84 14.83
C PRO A 291 6.68 -5.91 13.34
N ALA A 292 5.73 -6.41 12.55
CA ALA A 292 5.89 -6.49 11.10
C ALA A 292 5.95 -5.07 10.53
N THR A 293 7.14 -4.64 10.17
CA THR A 293 7.36 -3.35 9.51
C THR A 293 7.86 -3.59 8.11
N SER A 294 7.35 -2.82 7.18
CA SER A 294 7.86 -2.81 5.82
C SER A 294 9.04 -1.85 5.74
N ASP A 295 10.16 -2.36 5.28
CA ASP A 295 11.37 -1.58 4.96
C ASP A 295 11.55 -1.39 3.44
N SER A 296 10.66 -2.00 2.67
CA SER A 296 10.74 -2.01 1.22
C SER A 296 9.40 -2.35 0.59
N ILE A 297 9.26 -2.07 -0.70
CA ILE A 297 8.11 -2.49 -1.50
C ILE A 297 8.55 -3.47 -2.58
N GLN A 298 7.63 -4.34 -3.01
CA GLN A 298 7.85 -5.32 -4.06
C GLN A 298 6.85 -5.10 -5.19
N ILE A 299 7.29 -5.28 -6.45
CA ILE A 299 6.43 -5.26 -7.62
C ILE A 299 6.46 -6.62 -8.29
N ALA A 300 5.27 -7.13 -8.60
CA ALA A 300 5.11 -8.37 -9.33
C ALA A 300 4.00 -8.27 -10.38
N LYS A 301 3.99 -9.20 -11.35
CA LYS A 301 2.94 -9.30 -12.37
C LYS A 301 2.40 -10.72 -12.46
N ALA A 302 1.18 -10.84 -12.95
CA ALA A 302 0.54 -12.09 -13.32
C ALA A 302 -0.28 -11.91 -14.61
N ASN A 303 -0.77 -13.00 -15.17
CA ASN A 303 -1.75 -12.91 -16.26
C ASN A 303 -3.10 -12.44 -15.72
N LEU A 304 -3.83 -11.65 -16.53
CA LEU A 304 -5.12 -11.06 -16.16
C LEU A 304 -6.21 -12.11 -15.84
N ASN A 305 -6.04 -13.36 -16.30
CA ASN A 305 -6.93 -14.47 -15.96
C ASN A 305 -7.07 -14.72 -14.45
N ILE A 306 -6.14 -14.23 -13.62
CA ILE A 306 -6.24 -14.29 -12.16
C ILE A 306 -7.55 -13.71 -11.65
N LEU A 307 -8.17 -12.80 -12.38
CA LEU A 307 -9.47 -12.22 -12.05
C LEU A 307 -10.62 -13.21 -12.19
N THR A 308 -10.46 -14.25 -13.02
CA THR A 308 -11.45 -15.31 -13.22
C THR A 308 -11.11 -16.60 -12.48
N ASN A 309 -9.82 -16.80 -12.16
CA ASN A 309 -9.34 -17.95 -11.39
C ASN A 309 -8.29 -17.55 -10.36
N PRO A 310 -8.67 -16.89 -9.25
CA PRO A 310 -7.73 -16.30 -8.30
C PRO A 310 -6.90 -17.32 -7.49
N PHE A 311 -7.21 -18.61 -7.57
CA PHE A 311 -6.54 -19.65 -6.76
C PHE A 311 -5.33 -20.29 -7.44
N ASP A 312 -5.28 -20.30 -8.75
CA ASP A 312 -4.28 -21.05 -9.54
C ASP A 312 -3.41 -20.09 -10.34
N TYR A 313 -2.62 -19.31 -9.64
CA TYR A 313 -1.79 -18.28 -10.25
C TYR A 313 -0.41 -18.23 -9.65
N GLN A 314 0.55 -17.91 -10.53
CA GLN A 314 1.93 -17.63 -10.19
C GLN A 314 2.26 -16.18 -10.57
N TRP A 315 2.70 -15.42 -9.58
CA TRP A 315 3.27 -14.11 -9.77
C TRP A 315 4.72 -14.21 -10.22
N GLU A 316 5.11 -13.31 -11.11
CA GLU A 316 6.49 -13.08 -11.51
C GLU A 316 6.97 -11.78 -10.85
N ILE A 317 7.99 -11.88 -10.00
CA ILE A 317 8.58 -10.71 -9.34
C ILE A 317 9.35 -9.90 -10.36
N ILE A 318 9.03 -8.60 -10.51
CA ILE A 318 9.72 -7.64 -11.35
C ILE A 318 10.78 -6.90 -10.52
N TYR A 319 10.37 -6.39 -9.36
CA TYR A 319 11.25 -5.77 -8.37
C TYR A 319 11.10 -6.52 -7.06
N SER A 320 12.18 -7.17 -6.60
CA SER A 320 12.15 -7.96 -5.37
C SER A 320 12.09 -7.09 -4.12
N ALA A 321 12.75 -5.95 -4.14
CA ALA A 321 12.69 -4.93 -3.11
C ALA A 321 13.09 -3.58 -3.70
N ILE A 322 12.31 -2.54 -3.38
CA ILE A 322 12.69 -1.13 -3.52
C ILE A 322 12.76 -0.62 -2.09
N SER A 323 13.96 -0.32 -1.61
CA SER A 323 14.24 0.03 -0.23
C SER A 323 14.76 1.46 -0.10
N ASP A 324 15.07 1.86 1.11
CA ASP A 324 15.77 3.11 1.40
C ASP A 324 17.08 3.24 0.63
N LEU A 325 17.80 2.13 0.42
CA LEU A 325 19.06 2.12 -0.34
C LEU A 325 18.85 2.47 -1.82
N ASP A 326 17.73 2.08 -2.40
CA ASP A 326 17.38 2.40 -3.78
C ASP A 326 16.80 3.81 -3.91
N THR A 327 16.21 4.27 -2.83
CA THR A 327 15.44 5.51 -2.76
C THR A 327 16.17 6.60 -1.97
N ALA A 328 17.35 6.32 -1.41
CA ALA A 328 18.13 7.29 -0.67
C ALA A 328 18.61 8.42 -1.59
N VAL A 329 17.87 9.49 -1.62
CA VAL A 329 18.47 10.80 -1.83
C VAL A 329 19.21 11.11 -0.54
N LEU A 330 20.45 10.68 -0.47
CA LEU A 330 21.41 11.25 0.45
C LEU A 330 21.63 12.68 -0.04
N ASP A 331 20.78 13.59 0.34
CA ASP A 331 21.16 14.98 0.34
C ASP A 331 22.14 15.15 1.49
N SER A 332 23.42 15.06 1.13
CA SER A 332 24.54 15.18 2.07
C SER A 332 24.60 16.53 2.77
N ASP A 333 23.74 17.45 2.36
CA ASP A 333 23.70 18.83 2.84
C ASP A 333 22.55 19.08 3.83
N ASP A 334 21.65 18.11 4.04
CA ASP A 334 20.61 18.20 5.09
C ASP A 334 21.08 17.46 6.35
N PRO A 335 21.45 18.20 7.42
CA PRO A 335 21.87 17.58 8.68
C PRO A 335 20.77 16.82 9.41
N ASN A 336 19.51 16.89 8.94
CA ASN A 336 18.38 16.14 9.49
C ASN A 336 18.13 14.84 8.74
N GLN A 337 18.83 14.58 7.63
CA GLN A 337 18.77 13.35 6.84
C GLN A 337 19.84 12.31 7.23
N GLU A 338 20.42 12.40 8.41
CA GLU A 338 21.33 11.37 8.95
C GLU A 338 20.68 10.00 9.13
N PHE A 339 19.36 9.93 9.00
CA PHE A 339 18.58 8.70 9.13
C PHE A 339 17.84 8.45 7.82
N GLY A 340 18.26 7.46 7.07
CA GLY A 340 17.47 6.93 5.94
C GLY A 340 16.02 6.61 6.39
N TRP A 341 15.11 6.47 5.45
CA TRP A 341 13.74 6.10 5.77
C TRP A 341 13.71 4.68 6.34
N GLU A 342 13.45 4.53 7.62
CA GLU A 342 13.40 3.23 8.28
C GLU A 342 12.15 2.43 7.88
N ARG A 343 11.14 3.11 7.35
CA ARG A 343 9.90 2.48 6.91
C ARG A 343 9.45 3.03 5.57
N ILE A 344 9.19 2.10 4.64
CA ILE A 344 8.61 2.32 3.32
C ILE A 344 7.37 1.44 3.22
N TYR A 345 6.20 2.01 2.99
CA TYR A 345 4.95 1.24 3.06
C TYR A 345 3.79 1.90 2.32
N SER A 346 2.67 1.17 2.23
CA SER A 346 1.43 1.59 1.56
C SER A 346 1.69 2.17 0.17
N PRO A 347 2.27 1.37 -0.74
CA PRO A 347 2.53 1.84 -2.08
C PRO A 347 1.28 1.85 -2.94
N CYS A 348 1.28 2.73 -3.96
CA CYS A 348 0.33 2.67 -5.07
C CYS A 348 1.03 2.90 -6.41
N PHE A 349 0.42 2.43 -7.49
CA PHE A 349 0.79 2.88 -8.83
C PHE A 349 0.19 4.27 -9.11
N ILE A 350 0.89 5.09 -9.88
CA ILE A 350 0.31 6.30 -10.46
C ILE A 350 -0.34 5.89 -11.77
N SER A 351 -1.64 5.60 -11.74
CA SER A 351 -2.39 4.98 -12.84
C SER A 351 -3.24 6.00 -13.61
N ASN A 352 -3.96 5.53 -14.62
CA ASN A 352 -5.09 6.28 -15.18
C ASN A 352 -6.32 6.13 -14.25
N PRO A 353 -7.40 6.92 -14.45
CA PRO A 353 -8.54 6.88 -13.53
C PRO A 353 -9.37 5.59 -13.59
N TYR A 354 -8.96 4.57 -14.33
CA TYR A 354 -9.63 3.27 -14.42
C TYR A 354 -8.82 2.13 -13.78
N GLY A 355 -7.72 2.43 -13.10
CA GLY A 355 -6.81 1.42 -12.56
C GLY A 355 -6.01 0.70 -13.65
N GLU A 356 -5.72 1.38 -14.78
CA GLU A 356 -4.90 0.84 -15.86
C GLU A 356 -3.54 1.56 -15.88
N LEU A 357 -2.50 0.86 -16.32
CA LEU A 357 -1.19 1.46 -16.54
C LEU A 357 -1.24 2.61 -17.54
N ILE A 358 -0.47 3.66 -17.28
CA ILE A 358 -0.31 4.79 -18.22
C ILE A 358 0.77 4.45 -19.26
N SER A 359 1.85 3.78 -18.82
CA SER A 359 3.03 3.48 -19.62
C SER A 359 3.80 2.31 -19.01
N PHE A 360 4.70 1.69 -19.77
CA PHE A 360 5.66 0.72 -19.23
C PHE A 360 6.70 1.38 -18.31
N LYS A 361 7.04 2.64 -18.55
CA LYS A 361 7.77 3.51 -17.62
C LYS A 361 6.78 4.10 -16.66
N GLN A 362 6.56 3.39 -15.60
CA GLN A 362 5.53 3.69 -14.62
C GLN A 362 6.15 4.39 -13.41
N LYS A 363 5.33 5.12 -12.68
CA LYS A 363 5.68 5.63 -11.37
C LYS A 363 4.88 4.88 -10.31
N VAL A 364 5.53 4.62 -9.20
CA VAL A 364 4.91 4.20 -7.95
C VAL A 364 5.07 5.29 -6.92
N ALA A 365 4.12 5.42 -6.02
CA ALA A 365 4.23 6.28 -4.87
C ALA A 365 4.09 5.44 -3.60
N PHE A 366 4.65 5.90 -2.50
CA PHE A 366 4.57 5.22 -1.22
C PHE A 366 4.80 6.19 -0.06
N SER A 367 4.38 5.76 1.12
CA SER A 367 4.58 6.50 2.36
C SER A 367 5.95 6.18 2.94
N VAL A 368 6.62 7.17 3.50
CA VAL A 368 7.92 7.02 4.15
C VAL A 368 7.91 7.54 5.58
N SER A 369 8.66 6.87 6.46
CA SER A 369 8.77 7.26 7.86
C SER A 369 10.20 7.10 8.37
N ALA A 370 10.68 8.08 9.12
CA ALA A 370 11.99 8.07 9.75
C ALA A 370 12.07 7.15 10.98
N VAL A 371 10.93 6.61 11.45
CA VAL A 371 10.89 5.75 12.64
C VAL A 371 10.21 4.42 12.31
N GLY A 372 11.00 3.33 12.41
CA GLY A 372 10.57 2.01 11.97
C GLY A 372 9.52 1.34 12.84
N ASN A 373 9.60 1.39 14.17
CA ASN A 373 9.07 0.27 14.95
C ASN A 373 8.37 0.59 16.27
N SER A 374 7.86 1.76 16.51
CA SER A 374 7.32 2.09 17.82
C SER A 374 5.80 2.19 17.91
N GLY A 375 5.07 1.12 17.60
CA GLY A 375 3.63 1.04 17.86
C GLY A 375 2.81 2.16 17.21
N ASP A 376 1.90 2.77 17.96
CA ASP A 376 1.01 3.82 17.43
C ASP A 376 1.76 5.11 17.03
N THR A 377 2.97 5.31 17.52
CA THR A 377 3.79 6.49 17.21
C THR A 377 4.45 6.42 15.83
N GLN A 378 4.53 5.24 15.23
CA GLN A 378 5.15 5.06 13.91
C GLN A 378 4.51 5.92 12.80
N TYR A 379 3.23 6.24 12.91
CA TYR A 379 2.50 7.04 11.93
C TYR A 379 2.69 8.54 12.11
N ILE A 380 3.03 9.00 13.32
CA ILE A 380 3.27 10.43 13.61
C ILE A 380 4.44 10.97 12.80
N PHE A 381 5.36 10.09 12.42
CA PHE A 381 6.59 10.42 11.73
C PHE A 381 6.55 10.03 10.25
N THR A 382 5.37 9.99 9.64
CA THR A 382 5.19 9.77 8.20
C THR A 382 4.81 11.10 7.54
N PRO A 383 5.73 12.04 7.38
CA PRO A 383 5.40 13.38 6.91
C PRO A 383 5.25 13.45 5.40
N ALA A 384 5.66 12.39 4.66
CA ALA A 384 5.80 12.49 3.23
C ALA A 384 5.27 11.27 2.47
N ILE A 385 4.71 11.57 1.30
CA ILE A 385 4.48 10.63 0.21
C ILE A 385 5.48 10.96 -0.88
N VAL A 386 6.17 9.94 -1.37
CA VAL A 386 7.23 10.06 -2.38
C VAL A 386 6.91 9.24 -3.62
N GLU A 387 7.44 9.64 -4.78
CA GLU A 387 7.31 8.88 -6.02
C GLU A 387 8.65 8.30 -6.47
N TYR A 388 8.60 7.17 -7.17
CA TYR A 388 9.77 6.46 -7.70
C TYR A 388 9.46 5.91 -9.10
N ASP A 389 10.42 6.05 -10.03
CA ASP A 389 10.28 5.56 -11.40
C ASP A 389 10.61 4.06 -11.48
N VAL A 390 9.74 3.29 -12.15
CA VAL A 390 9.91 1.87 -12.39
C VAL A 390 9.70 1.53 -13.87
N GLU A 391 10.42 0.53 -14.37
CA GLU A 391 10.21 -0.05 -15.70
C GLU A 391 9.62 -1.45 -15.56
N LEU A 392 8.37 -1.62 -15.95
CA LEU A 392 7.61 -2.85 -15.71
C LEU A 392 7.91 -3.95 -16.75
N TYR A 393 8.39 -3.57 -17.92
CA TYR A 393 8.87 -4.48 -18.96
C TYR A 393 9.78 -3.73 -19.94
N VAL A 394 10.59 -4.46 -20.69
CA VAL A 394 11.42 -3.88 -21.75
C VAL A 394 10.61 -3.84 -23.03
N GLU A 395 10.32 -2.65 -23.56
CA GLU A 395 9.84 -2.54 -24.94
C GLU A 395 10.94 -3.03 -25.88
N ARG A 396 10.68 -4.13 -26.59
CA ARG A 396 11.53 -4.49 -27.72
C ARG A 396 11.14 -3.53 -28.84
N GLU A 397 12.07 -2.68 -29.26
CA GLU A 397 11.97 -1.97 -30.50
C GLU A 397 11.80 -3.03 -31.61
N ILE A 398 10.65 -2.98 -32.31
CA ILE A 398 10.32 -3.85 -33.44
C ILE A 398 10.96 -3.28 -34.69
#